data_d5f45df1b76d5c1ba73f92faf1381ed9
#
_entry.id   d5f45df1b76d5c1ba73f92faf1381ed9
#
_cell.length_a   1.000
_cell.length_b   1.000
_cell.length_c   1.000
_cell.angle_alpha   90.00
_cell.angle_beta   90.00
_cell.angle_gamma   90.00
#
_symmetry.space_group_name_H-M   'P 1'
#
loop_
_entity.id
_entity.type
_entity.pdbx_description
1 polymer ?
#
loop_
_entity_poly.entity_id
_entity_poly.type
_entity_poly.pdbx_seq_one_letter_code
_entity_poly.pdbx_strand_id
1 'polypeptide(L)'
;MSKDCQIVAYFDFDGTLSNKDTLIPFLIYCVGIVKFIAYLPRLFPVVICYLFKKIDNQEAKQRTLTIILKGWKEEDILVKAKNFATTHLNKYLVPETYAKLEWHREHKHRIILVSANLAIYLRFFAELHKIDDVIATEIEIVNGVASGKLATPNCYAMQKVIRIKEYLESNSLKFDYAYGYGNSRGDHEMLLFVNEPYYVVSGEFEDYHQLNHSK
;
A
#
# COMPACT_ATOMS: atom_id res chain seq x y z
N MET A 1 2.92 19.15 -33.20
CA MET A 1 2.49 17.95 -32.47
C MET A 1 2.13 18.40 -31.06
N SER A 2 0.87 18.38 -30.69
CA SER A 2 0.46 18.63 -29.30
C SER A 2 1.13 17.55 -28.44
N LYS A 3 1.90 17.95 -27.44
CA LYS A 3 2.41 17.04 -26.44
C LYS A 3 1.17 16.51 -25.73
N ASP A 4 0.85 15.23 -25.89
CA ASP A 4 -0.25 14.65 -25.14
C ASP A 4 0.06 14.83 -23.65
N CYS A 5 -0.87 15.45 -22.93
CA CYS A 5 -0.75 15.71 -21.49
C CYS A 5 -0.64 14.35 -20.80
N GLN A 6 0.48 14.10 -20.11
CA GLN A 6 0.68 12.86 -19.37
C GLN A 6 0.07 12.99 -17.98
N ILE A 7 -0.91 12.15 -17.72
CA ILE A 7 -1.69 12.17 -16.46
C ILE A 7 -1.39 10.89 -15.66
N VAL A 8 -1.25 11.05 -14.34
CA VAL A 8 -1.09 9.94 -13.39
C VAL A 8 -2.17 9.95 -12.32
N ALA A 9 -2.57 8.77 -11.87
CA ALA A 9 -3.45 8.58 -10.72
C ALA A 9 -2.75 7.71 -9.67
N TYR A 10 -2.54 8.28 -8.49
CA TYR A 10 -1.98 7.58 -7.33
C TYR A 10 -3.10 7.09 -6.44
N PHE A 11 -3.12 5.80 -6.17
CA PHE A 11 -4.10 5.18 -5.29
C PHE A 11 -3.41 4.59 -4.06
N ASP A 12 -3.87 4.95 -2.87
CA ASP A 12 -3.64 4.11 -1.71
C ASP A 12 -4.45 2.81 -1.82
N PHE A 13 -4.07 1.78 -1.05
CA PHE A 13 -4.72 0.48 -1.13
C PHE A 13 -5.68 0.24 0.04
N ASP A 14 -5.17 0.17 1.27
CA ASP A 14 -5.95 -0.22 2.44
C ASP A 14 -6.88 0.90 2.93
N GLY A 15 -8.20 0.63 2.91
CA GLY A 15 -9.22 1.62 3.22
C GLY A 15 -9.57 2.55 2.05
N THR A 16 -8.85 2.45 0.93
CA THR A 16 -9.09 3.22 -0.31
C THR A 16 -9.60 2.31 -1.42
N LEU A 17 -8.76 1.48 -2.03
CA LEU A 17 -9.19 0.44 -2.98
C LEU A 17 -9.75 -0.78 -2.27
N SER A 18 -9.30 -1.09 -1.07
CA SER A 18 -9.86 -2.13 -0.22
C SER A 18 -10.58 -1.52 0.99
N ASN A 19 -11.61 -2.20 1.49
CA ASN A 19 -12.42 -1.76 2.63
C ASN A 19 -11.78 -2.05 4.00
N LYS A 20 -10.53 -2.53 4.04
CA LYS A 20 -9.81 -2.86 5.28
C LYS A 20 -8.29 -2.90 5.09
N ASP A 21 -7.56 -2.91 6.20
CA ASP A 21 -6.13 -3.25 6.25
C ASP A 21 -5.95 -4.73 5.87
N THR A 22 -5.03 -4.99 4.93
CA THR A 22 -4.79 -6.32 4.36
C THR A 22 -3.52 -7.00 4.88
N LEU A 23 -2.69 -6.31 5.71
CA LEU A 23 -1.46 -6.89 6.26
C LEU A 23 -1.75 -8.07 7.17
N ILE A 24 -2.59 -7.89 8.19
CA ILE A 24 -2.89 -8.96 9.15
C ILE A 24 -3.61 -10.13 8.47
N PRO A 25 -4.63 -9.93 7.60
CA PRO A 25 -5.18 -10.99 6.77
C PRO A 25 -4.13 -11.77 5.96
N PHE A 26 -3.17 -11.08 5.34
CA PHE A 26 -2.08 -11.74 4.62
C PHE A 26 -1.20 -12.59 5.53
N LEU A 27 -0.81 -12.07 6.69
CA LEU A 27 0.01 -12.81 7.66
C LEU A 27 -0.72 -14.05 8.19
N ILE A 28 -2.02 -13.92 8.49
CA ILE A 28 -2.85 -15.08 8.86
C ILE A 28 -2.90 -16.09 7.72
N TYR A 29 -3.04 -15.64 6.47
CA TYR A 29 -3.04 -16.52 5.31
C TYR A 29 -1.70 -17.26 5.15
N CYS A 30 -0.59 -16.60 5.43
CA CYS A 30 0.74 -17.20 5.37
C CYS A 30 0.88 -18.37 6.37
N VAL A 31 0.60 -18.12 7.65
CA VAL A 31 0.90 -19.07 8.72
C VAL A 31 -0.27 -19.95 9.12
N GLY A 32 -1.49 -19.59 8.74
CA GLY A 32 -2.74 -20.19 9.21
C GLY A 32 -3.17 -19.68 10.58
N ILE A 33 -4.50 -19.70 10.82
CA ILE A 33 -5.09 -19.09 12.02
C ILE A 33 -4.55 -19.67 13.33
N VAL A 34 -4.33 -20.99 13.40
CA VAL A 34 -3.85 -21.66 14.62
C VAL A 34 -2.44 -21.19 14.99
N LYS A 35 -1.53 -21.16 14.01
CA LYS A 35 -0.16 -20.64 14.25
C LYS A 35 -0.18 -19.14 14.55
N PHE A 36 -1.05 -18.38 13.89
CA PHE A 36 -1.18 -16.94 14.17
C PHE A 36 -1.60 -16.69 15.63
N ILE A 37 -2.57 -17.46 16.15
CA ILE A 37 -2.97 -17.41 17.56
C ILE A 37 -1.78 -17.72 18.48
N ALA A 38 -0.94 -18.71 18.15
CA ALA A 38 0.26 -19.04 18.91
C ALA A 38 1.32 -17.90 18.91
N TYR A 39 1.29 -16.99 17.92
CA TYR A 39 2.15 -15.81 17.90
C TYR A 39 1.61 -14.63 18.72
N LEU A 40 0.32 -14.62 19.10
CA LEU A 40 -0.29 -13.51 19.83
C LEU A 40 0.46 -13.10 21.11
N PRO A 41 0.98 -14.03 21.96
CA PRO A 41 1.76 -13.65 23.15
C PRO A 41 3.03 -12.85 22.80
N ARG A 42 3.64 -13.08 21.63
CA ARG A 42 4.82 -12.35 21.16
C ARG A 42 4.45 -11.04 20.46
N LEU A 43 3.29 -10.97 19.83
CA LEU A 43 2.76 -9.78 19.16
C LEU A 43 2.18 -8.78 20.17
N PHE A 44 1.61 -9.26 21.27
CA PHE A 44 0.98 -8.41 22.28
C PHE A 44 1.87 -7.27 22.80
N PRO A 45 3.15 -7.51 23.19
CA PRO A 45 4.05 -6.42 23.59
C PRO A 45 4.28 -5.37 22.48
N VAL A 46 4.31 -5.81 21.20
CA VAL A 46 4.47 -4.89 20.06
C VAL A 46 3.26 -3.96 19.95
N VAL A 47 2.05 -4.53 20.06
CA VAL A 47 0.79 -3.77 20.04
C VAL A 47 0.74 -2.77 21.20
N ILE A 48 1.08 -3.19 22.41
CA ILE A 48 1.12 -2.32 23.60
C ILE A 48 2.12 -1.17 23.39
N CYS A 49 3.35 -1.47 22.95
CA CYS A 49 4.35 -0.43 22.70
C CYS A 49 3.88 0.58 21.65
N TYR A 50 3.19 0.11 20.60
CA TYR A 50 2.63 0.97 19.57
C TYR A 50 1.49 1.85 20.08
N LEU A 51 0.54 1.29 20.83
CA LEU A 51 -0.58 2.04 21.42
C LEU A 51 -0.11 3.13 22.40
N PHE A 52 0.93 2.84 23.19
CA PHE A 52 1.55 3.82 24.08
C PHE A 52 2.57 4.74 23.39
N LYS A 53 2.63 4.72 22.03
CA LYS A 53 3.53 5.54 21.20
C LYS A 53 5.02 5.40 21.57
N LYS A 54 5.43 4.25 22.14
CA LYS A 54 6.84 3.94 22.45
C LYS A 54 7.61 3.50 21.19
N ILE A 55 6.91 3.01 20.19
CA ILE A 55 7.42 2.67 18.87
C ILE A 55 6.51 3.27 17.83
N ASP A 56 7.06 3.60 16.66
CA ASP A 56 6.31 4.10 15.52
C ASP A 56 5.67 2.97 14.69
N ASN A 57 4.93 3.35 13.64
CA ASN A 57 4.27 2.42 12.73
C ASN A 57 5.28 1.51 11.99
N GLN A 58 6.43 2.06 11.58
CA GLN A 58 7.46 1.31 10.87
C GLN A 58 8.06 0.23 11.77
N GLU A 59 8.43 0.58 13.00
CA GLU A 59 9.01 -0.35 13.96
C GLU A 59 8.00 -1.43 14.38
N ALA A 60 6.74 -1.06 14.61
CA ALA A 60 5.67 -2.02 14.92
C ALA A 60 5.49 -3.04 13.78
N LYS A 61 5.45 -2.56 12.53
CA LYS A 61 5.38 -3.42 11.35
C LYS A 61 6.60 -4.34 11.25
N GLN A 62 7.81 -3.80 11.37
CA GLN A 62 9.04 -4.59 11.29
C GLN A 62 9.11 -5.67 12.36
N ARG A 63 8.77 -5.35 13.62
CA ARG A 63 8.71 -6.34 14.72
C ARG A 63 7.68 -7.43 14.43
N THR A 64 6.51 -7.07 13.90
CA THR A 64 5.47 -8.03 13.51
C THR A 64 5.98 -8.97 12.41
N LEU A 65 6.60 -8.45 11.35
CA LEU A 65 7.19 -9.24 10.28
C LEU A 65 8.34 -10.14 10.77
N THR A 66 9.16 -9.63 11.68
CA THR A 66 10.23 -10.42 12.33
C THR A 66 9.67 -11.62 13.09
N ILE A 67 8.58 -11.44 13.83
CA ILE A 67 7.96 -12.52 14.60
C ILE A 67 7.37 -13.60 13.68
N ILE A 68 6.79 -13.21 12.54
CA ILE A 68 5.98 -14.11 11.70
C ILE A 68 6.75 -14.65 10.50
N LEU A 69 7.54 -13.81 9.80
CA LEU A 69 8.15 -14.15 8.51
C LEU A 69 9.66 -14.35 8.56
N LYS A 70 10.36 -13.99 9.65
CA LYS A 70 11.80 -14.22 9.73
C LYS A 70 12.14 -15.70 9.53
N GLY A 71 13.08 -15.96 8.61
CA GLY A 71 13.53 -17.31 8.28
C GLY A 71 12.68 -18.03 7.20
N TRP A 72 11.63 -17.38 6.68
CA TRP A 72 10.87 -17.94 5.57
C TRP A 72 11.64 -17.79 4.27
N LYS A 73 11.59 -18.80 3.41
CA LYS A 73 12.13 -18.70 2.05
C LYS A 73 11.30 -17.72 1.24
N GLU A 74 11.97 -16.91 0.44
CA GLU A 74 11.32 -15.96 -0.47
C GLU A 74 10.30 -16.64 -1.38
N GLU A 75 10.66 -17.79 -1.95
CA GLU A 75 9.79 -18.56 -2.82
C GLU A 75 8.45 -18.92 -2.14
N ASP A 76 8.49 -19.35 -0.87
CA ASP A 76 7.28 -19.70 -0.11
C ASP A 76 6.40 -18.46 0.12
N ILE A 77 7.01 -17.31 0.42
CA ILE A 77 6.29 -16.05 0.60
C ILE A 77 5.67 -15.62 -0.72
N LEU A 78 6.38 -15.70 -1.85
CA LEU A 78 5.88 -15.35 -3.18
C LEU A 78 4.67 -16.20 -3.57
N VAL A 79 4.71 -17.52 -3.34
CA VAL A 79 3.56 -18.40 -3.59
C VAL A 79 2.35 -17.99 -2.74
N LYS A 80 2.55 -17.68 -1.46
CA LYS A 80 1.49 -17.19 -0.59
C LYS A 80 0.96 -15.83 -1.04
N ALA A 81 1.85 -14.91 -1.40
CA ALA A 81 1.52 -13.58 -1.86
C ALA A 81 0.67 -13.62 -3.14
N LYS A 82 1.07 -14.41 -4.15
CA LYS A 82 0.33 -14.61 -5.39
C LYS A 82 -1.07 -15.16 -5.12
N ASN A 83 -1.16 -16.25 -4.36
CA ASN A 83 -2.44 -16.87 -4.06
C ASN A 83 -3.35 -15.94 -3.25
N PHE A 84 -2.81 -15.21 -2.26
CA PHE A 84 -3.58 -14.23 -1.49
C PHE A 84 -4.11 -13.11 -2.37
N ALA A 85 -3.28 -12.54 -3.23
CA ALA A 85 -3.67 -11.47 -4.14
C ALA A 85 -4.81 -11.91 -5.08
N THR A 86 -4.69 -13.11 -5.67
CA THR A 86 -5.66 -13.58 -6.68
C THR A 86 -6.97 -14.11 -6.09
N THR A 87 -6.96 -14.63 -4.84
CA THR A 87 -8.14 -15.30 -4.26
C THR A 87 -8.83 -14.51 -3.14
N HIS A 88 -8.12 -13.59 -2.48
CA HIS A 88 -8.62 -12.90 -1.29
C HIS A 88 -8.82 -11.39 -1.49
N LEU A 89 -7.89 -10.69 -2.15
CA LEU A 89 -7.96 -9.22 -2.23
C LEU A 89 -9.21 -8.71 -2.95
N ASN A 90 -9.66 -9.41 -4.00
CA ASN A 90 -10.88 -9.01 -4.72
C ASN A 90 -12.14 -8.95 -3.85
N LYS A 91 -12.18 -9.71 -2.74
CA LYS A 91 -13.30 -9.71 -1.81
C LYS A 91 -13.39 -8.45 -0.95
N TYR A 92 -12.30 -7.70 -0.92
CA TYR A 92 -12.17 -6.48 -0.11
C TYR A 92 -12.27 -5.20 -0.93
N LEU A 93 -12.39 -5.31 -2.26
CA LEU A 93 -12.46 -4.13 -3.13
C LEU A 93 -13.69 -3.29 -2.83
N VAL A 94 -13.47 -1.99 -2.82
CA VAL A 94 -14.53 -0.96 -2.75
C VAL A 94 -14.97 -0.69 -4.19
N PRO A 95 -16.23 -1.02 -4.54
CA PRO A 95 -16.69 -0.94 -5.93
C PRO A 95 -16.55 0.46 -6.54
N GLU A 96 -16.84 1.49 -5.76
CA GLU A 96 -16.83 2.90 -6.18
C GLU A 96 -15.41 3.35 -6.51
N THR A 97 -14.45 3.05 -5.63
CA THR A 97 -13.02 3.40 -5.87
C THR A 97 -12.44 2.56 -7.01
N TYR A 98 -12.85 1.31 -7.11
CA TYR A 98 -12.44 0.46 -8.24
C TYR A 98 -13.01 0.98 -9.56
N ALA A 99 -14.26 1.42 -9.61
CA ALA A 99 -14.84 2.06 -10.80
C ALA A 99 -14.08 3.34 -11.19
N LYS A 100 -13.57 4.11 -10.20
CA LYS A 100 -12.74 5.28 -10.47
C LYS A 100 -11.38 4.89 -11.07
N LEU A 101 -10.78 3.78 -10.60
CA LEU A 101 -9.57 3.21 -11.19
C LEU A 101 -9.80 2.80 -12.65
N GLU A 102 -10.93 2.13 -12.94
CA GLU A 102 -11.32 1.77 -14.33
C GLU A 102 -11.49 3.02 -15.21
N TRP A 103 -12.14 4.06 -14.68
CA TRP A 103 -12.27 5.33 -15.39
C TRP A 103 -10.90 5.91 -15.78
N HIS A 104 -9.91 5.90 -14.89
CA HIS A 104 -8.55 6.32 -15.22
C HIS A 104 -7.93 5.47 -16.32
N ARG A 105 -8.15 4.14 -16.28
CA ARG A 105 -7.67 3.22 -17.32
C ARG A 105 -8.27 3.52 -18.69
N GLU A 106 -9.58 3.76 -18.75
CA GLU A 106 -10.28 4.12 -19.99
C GLU A 106 -9.76 5.43 -20.60
N HIS A 107 -9.36 6.37 -19.73
CA HIS A 107 -8.77 7.65 -20.15
C HIS A 107 -7.25 7.56 -20.41
N LYS A 108 -6.66 6.36 -20.33
CA LYS A 108 -5.22 6.12 -20.55
C LYS A 108 -4.30 6.89 -19.60
N HIS A 109 -4.78 7.20 -18.40
CA HIS A 109 -3.95 7.73 -17.33
C HIS A 109 -3.07 6.62 -16.78
N ARG A 110 -1.83 6.94 -16.39
CA ARG A 110 -0.99 5.98 -15.69
C ARG A 110 -1.51 5.78 -14.27
N ILE A 111 -1.64 4.53 -13.85
CA ILE A 111 -2.18 4.19 -12.53
C ILE A 111 -1.08 3.58 -11.68
N ILE A 112 -0.84 4.17 -10.50
CA ILE A 112 0.21 3.73 -9.58
C ILE A 112 -0.39 3.49 -8.19
N LEU A 113 -0.18 2.29 -7.64
CA LEU A 113 -0.48 2.02 -6.23
C LEU A 113 0.62 2.59 -5.35
N VAL A 114 0.25 3.37 -4.32
CA VAL A 114 1.17 3.94 -3.35
C VAL A 114 0.73 3.55 -1.94
N SER A 115 1.30 2.49 -1.38
CA SER A 115 0.77 1.89 -0.17
C SER A 115 1.82 1.62 0.90
N ALA A 116 1.45 1.84 2.15
CA ALA A 116 2.22 1.39 3.29
C ALA A 116 2.28 -0.14 3.39
N ASN A 117 1.44 -0.87 2.70
CA ASN A 117 1.39 -2.33 2.77
C ASN A 117 2.52 -3.00 1.97
N LEU A 118 2.60 -4.32 1.99
CA LEU A 118 3.74 -5.06 1.42
C LEU A 118 3.63 -5.17 -0.10
N ALA A 119 4.68 -4.71 -0.78
CA ALA A 119 4.79 -4.78 -2.24
C ALA A 119 4.68 -6.21 -2.77
N ILE A 120 5.15 -7.20 -2.00
CA ILE A 120 5.24 -8.59 -2.42
C ILE A 120 3.89 -9.19 -2.88
N TYR A 121 2.76 -8.80 -2.29
CA TYR A 121 1.45 -9.24 -2.76
C TYR A 121 0.71 -8.18 -3.57
N LEU A 122 1.00 -6.89 -3.36
CA LEU A 122 0.37 -5.82 -4.14
C LEU A 122 0.82 -5.83 -5.61
N ARG A 123 2.03 -6.30 -5.92
CA ARG A 123 2.47 -6.49 -7.32
C ARG A 123 1.64 -7.52 -8.06
N PHE A 124 1.29 -8.65 -7.44
CA PHE A 124 0.40 -9.64 -8.06
C PHE A 124 -1.02 -9.11 -8.22
N PHE A 125 -1.49 -8.28 -7.28
CA PHE A 125 -2.77 -7.58 -7.43
C PHE A 125 -2.71 -6.60 -8.60
N ALA A 126 -1.67 -5.81 -8.70
CA ALA A 126 -1.47 -4.82 -9.77
C ALA A 126 -1.42 -5.50 -11.15
N GLU A 127 -0.68 -6.60 -11.27
CA GLU A 127 -0.64 -7.40 -12.50
C GLU A 127 -2.03 -7.89 -12.92
N LEU A 128 -2.79 -8.47 -11.96
CA LEU A 128 -4.16 -8.97 -12.21
C LEU A 128 -5.11 -7.86 -12.67
N HIS A 129 -4.98 -6.66 -12.09
CA HIS A 129 -5.85 -5.52 -12.35
C HIS A 129 -5.26 -4.51 -13.34
N LYS A 130 -4.19 -4.85 -14.06
CA LYS A 130 -3.54 -4.00 -15.07
C LYS A 130 -3.22 -2.60 -14.55
N ILE A 131 -2.71 -2.53 -13.34
CA ILE A 131 -2.17 -1.32 -12.73
C ILE A 131 -0.71 -1.21 -13.16
N ASP A 132 -0.28 -0.03 -13.57
CA ASP A 132 1.01 0.13 -14.23
C ASP A 132 2.20 -0.09 -13.28
N ASP A 133 2.10 0.38 -12.02
CA ASP A 133 3.19 0.28 -11.07
C ASP A 133 2.73 0.21 -9.61
N VAL A 134 3.66 -0.23 -8.74
CA VAL A 134 3.46 -0.33 -7.29
C VAL A 134 4.63 0.30 -6.53
N ILE A 135 4.34 1.33 -5.76
CA ILE A 135 5.24 1.96 -4.79
C ILE A 135 4.76 1.55 -3.40
N ALA A 136 5.36 0.52 -2.80
CA ALA A 136 4.89 -0.03 -1.54
C ALA A 136 6.05 -0.51 -0.66
N THR A 137 5.77 -0.84 0.60
CA THR A 137 6.81 -1.26 1.54
C THR A 137 7.41 -2.61 1.15
N GLU A 138 8.74 -2.69 1.11
CA GLU A 138 9.48 -3.91 0.76
C GLU A 138 9.95 -4.66 2.00
N ILE A 139 9.90 -5.99 1.95
CA ILE A 139 10.54 -6.85 2.95
C ILE A 139 11.98 -7.14 2.53
N GLU A 140 12.88 -7.22 3.51
CA GLU A 140 14.28 -7.53 3.25
C GLU A 140 14.47 -9.05 3.07
N ILE A 141 15.01 -9.40 1.92
CA ILE A 141 15.42 -10.78 1.60
C ILE A 141 16.95 -10.85 1.56
N VAL A 142 17.52 -11.76 2.33
CA VAL A 142 18.97 -12.00 2.39
C VAL A 142 19.21 -13.47 2.04
N ASN A 143 19.96 -13.72 0.98
CA ASN A 143 20.26 -15.07 0.48
C ASN A 143 18.98 -15.93 0.27
N GLY A 144 17.91 -15.31 -0.28
CA GLY A 144 16.64 -15.99 -0.56
C GLY A 144 15.78 -16.27 0.68
N VAL A 145 16.09 -15.63 1.82
CA VAL A 145 15.35 -15.80 3.08
C VAL A 145 14.96 -14.45 3.66
N ALA A 146 13.73 -14.33 4.16
CA ALA A 146 13.25 -13.13 4.82
C ALA A 146 14.00 -12.89 6.15
N SER A 147 14.63 -11.72 6.28
CA SER A 147 15.31 -11.34 7.51
C SER A 147 14.34 -10.94 8.63
N GLY A 148 13.10 -10.60 8.26
CA GLY A 148 12.09 -10.01 9.12
C GLY A 148 12.16 -8.49 9.21
N LYS A 149 13.11 -7.86 8.51
CA LYS A 149 13.22 -6.39 8.42
C LYS A 149 12.54 -5.87 7.16
N LEU A 150 12.39 -4.56 7.12
CA LEU A 150 11.99 -3.84 5.91
C LEU A 150 13.25 -3.50 5.09
N ALA A 151 13.18 -3.72 3.78
CA ALA A 151 14.23 -3.31 2.84
C ALA A 151 14.14 -1.82 2.50
N THR A 152 12.96 -1.23 2.67
CA THR A 152 12.70 0.20 2.44
C THR A 152 12.00 0.79 3.66
N PRO A 153 12.07 2.11 3.89
CA PRO A 153 11.21 2.77 4.84
C PRO A 153 9.73 2.44 4.58
N ASN A 154 8.91 2.38 5.65
CA ASN A 154 7.48 2.14 5.50
C ASN A 154 6.86 3.25 4.62
N CYS A 155 6.21 2.89 3.52
CA CYS A 155 5.63 3.82 2.55
C CYS A 155 4.37 4.51 3.12
N TYR A 156 4.58 5.34 4.17
CA TYR A 156 3.56 6.00 4.97
C TYR A 156 3.89 7.49 5.11
N ALA A 157 2.90 8.35 5.11
CA ALA A 157 3.04 9.80 5.28
C ALA A 157 4.04 10.39 4.26
N MET A 158 4.99 11.21 4.69
CA MET A 158 6.00 11.82 3.82
C MET A 158 6.78 10.79 2.96
N GLN A 159 6.93 9.55 3.43
CA GLN A 159 7.60 8.51 2.65
C GLN A 159 6.86 8.15 1.36
N LYS A 160 5.54 8.32 1.28
CA LYS A 160 4.81 8.17 0.02
C LYS A 160 5.32 9.17 -1.02
N VAL A 161 5.44 10.44 -0.67
CA VAL A 161 5.91 11.50 -1.58
C VAL A 161 7.38 11.31 -1.97
N ILE A 162 8.25 11.00 -1.00
CA ILE A 162 9.67 10.74 -1.26
C ILE A 162 9.80 9.62 -2.30
N ARG A 163 9.13 8.49 -2.08
CA ARG A 163 9.21 7.33 -2.96
C ARG A 163 8.55 7.54 -4.32
N ILE A 164 7.50 8.36 -4.40
CA ILE A 164 6.94 8.80 -5.69
C ILE A 164 8.01 9.57 -6.47
N LYS A 165 8.70 10.53 -5.85
CA LYS A 165 9.76 11.31 -6.50
C LYS A 165 10.91 10.44 -6.96
N GLU A 166 11.42 9.54 -6.10
CA GLU A 166 12.47 8.58 -6.45
C GLU A 166 12.07 7.68 -7.63
N TYR A 167 10.81 7.21 -7.64
CA TYR A 167 10.27 6.41 -8.73
C TYR A 167 10.24 7.21 -10.05
N LEU A 168 9.74 8.46 -10.02
CA LEU A 168 9.68 9.32 -11.18
C LEU A 168 11.08 9.60 -11.75
N GLU A 169 12.04 9.94 -10.90
CA GLU A 169 13.44 10.19 -11.28
C GLU A 169 14.10 8.93 -11.88
N SER A 170 13.98 7.78 -11.19
CA SER A 170 14.61 6.53 -11.63
C SER A 170 14.07 6.01 -12.96
N ASN A 171 12.81 6.30 -13.28
CA ASN A 171 12.18 5.88 -14.53
C ASN A 171 12.14 6.99 -15.59
N SER A 172 12.74 8.16 -15.32
CA SER A 172 12.70 9.33 -16.20
C SER A 172 11.27 9.72 -16.60
N LEU A 173 10.33 9.55 -15.68
CA LEU A 173 8.90 9.85 -15.88
C LEU A 173 8.59 11.28 -15.45
N LYS A 174 7.71 11.94 -16.20
CA LYS A 174 7.21 13.27 -15.87
C LYS A 174 5.74 13.36 -16.24
N PHE A 175 4.92 13.75 -15.29
CA PHE A 175 3.49 13.94 -15.48
C PHE A 175 3.14 15.42 -15.41
N ASP A 176 2.19 15.83 -16.26
CA ASP A 176 1.70 17.22 -16.31
C ASP A 176 0.56 17.44 -15.31
N TYR A 177 -0.14 16.34 -14.95
CA TYR A 177 -1.26 16.37 -14.02
C TYR A 177 -1.35 15.08 -13.19
N ALA A 178 -1.71 15.21 -11.93
CA ALA A 178 -1.78 14.08 -11.00
C ALA A 178 -3.07 14.09 -10.18
N TYR A 179 -3.72 12.94 -10.12
CA TYR A 179 -4.80 12.61 -9.20
C TYR A 179 -4.27 11.82 -8.00
N GLY A 180 -4.89 11.99 -6.84
CA GLY A 180 -4.54 11.22 -5.64
C GLY A 180 -5.77 10.75 -4.88
N TYR A 181 -5.75 9.50 -4.46
CA TYR A 181 -6.83 8.85 -3.71
C TYR A 181 -6.27 8.23 -2.44
N GLY A 182 -6.80 8.64 -1.28
CA GLY A 182 -6.37 8.16 0.02
C GLY A 182 -7.45 8.34 1.08
N ASN A 183 -7.36 7.64 2.21
CA ASN A 183 -8.41 7.62 3.24
C ASN A 183 -7.90 7.91 4.65
N SER A 184 -6.61 8.09 4.82
CA SER A 184 -5.98 8.13 6.13
C SER A 184 -5.01 9.31 6.31
N ARG A 185 -4.59 9.53 7.56
CA ARG A 185 -3.51 10.47 7.85
C ARG A 185 -2.20 10.10 7.13
N GLY A 186 -2.01 8.82 6.81
CA GLY A 186 -0.84 8.35 6.07
C GLY A 186 -0.80 8.78 4.62
N ASP A 187 -1.89 9.35 4.10
CA ASP A 187 -2.03 9.80 2.72
C ASP A 187 -1.96 11.33 2.58
N HIS A 188 -1.95 12.02 3.74
CA HIS A 188 -2.03 13.49 3.79
C HIS A 188 -1.02 14.18 2.86
N GLU A 189 0.25 13.81 2.97
CA GLU A 189 1.33 14.41 2.19
C GLU A 189 1.21 14.07 0.70
N MET A 190 0.77 12.86 0.37
CA MET A 190 0.50 12.45 -1.00
C MET A 190 -0.67 13.24 -1.59
N LEU A 191 -1.74 13.43 -0.83
CA LEU A 191 -2.91 14.21 -1.26
C LEU A 191 -2.56 15.70 -1.44
N LEU A 192 -1.67 16.25 -0.64
CA LEU A 192 -1.16 17.62 -0.83
C LEU A 192 -0.17 17.74 -2.00
N PHE A 193 0.43 16.64 -2.43
CA PHE A 193 1.43 16.62 -3.51
C PHE A 193 0.81 16.63 -4.91
N VAL A 194 -0.44 16.17 -5.05
CA VAL A 194 -1.14 16.03 -6.34
C VAL A 194 -1.98 17.26 -6.68
N ASN A 195 -2.39 17.36 -7.95
CA ASN A 195 -3.24 18.47 -8.43
C ASN A 195 -4.69 18.29 -8.00
N GLU A 196 -5.19 17.05 -8.00
CA GLU A 196 -6.58 16.71 -7.71
C GLU A 196 -6.67 15.60 -6.65
N PRO A 197 -6.70 15.98 -5.36
CA PRO A 197 -6.74 15.03 -4.26
C PRO A 197 -8.16 14.69 -3.85
N TYR A 198 -8.41 13.40 -3.64
CA TYR A 198 -9.66 12.86 -3.12
C TYR A 198 -9.43 12.11 -1.82
N TYR A 199 -10.16 12.52 -0.78
CA TYR A 199 -10.26 11.75 0.44
C TYR A 199 -11.42 10.77 0.31
N VAL A 200 -11.14 9.48 0.53
CA VAL A 200 -12.11 8.41 0.33
C VAL A 200 -12.68 7.97 1.66
N VAL A 201 -14.00 8.06 1.82
CA VAL A 201 -14.72 7.60 3.01
C VAL A 201 -15.81 6.64 2.56
N SER A 202 -15.65 5.35 2.87
CA SER A 202 -16.65 4.32 2.52
C SER A 202 -17.05 4.31 1.03
N GLY A 203 -16.11 4.62 0.14
CA GLY A 203 -16.35 4.69 -1.31
C GLY A 203 -16.82 6.06 -1.82
N GLU A 204 -17.12 6.99 -0.95
CA GLU A 204 -17.43 8.38 -1.32
C GLU A 204 -16.14 9.19 -1.46
N PHE A 205 -16.11 10.11 -2.42
CA PHE A 205 -14.96 10.95 -2.73
C PHE A 205 -15.21 12.39 -2.28
N GLU A 206 -14.40 12.83 -1.34
CA GLU A 206 -14.42 14.22 -0.86
C GLU A 206 -13.18 14.96 -1.40
N ASP A 207 -13.37 16.16 -1.94
CA ASP A 207 -12.26 17.02 -2.36
C ASP A 207 -11.42 17.41 -1.13
N TYR A 208 -10.19 16.94 -1.11
CA TYR A 208 -9.30 17.11 0.05
C TYR A 208 -8.90 18.56 0.29
N HIS A 209 -8.85 19.40 -0.75
CA HIS A 209 -8.58 20.83 -0.60
C HIS A 209 -9.70 21.53 0.16
N GLN A 210 -10.96 21.17 -0.12
CA GLN A 210 -12.10 21.75 0.59
C GLN A 210 -12.16 21.32 2.06
N LEU A 211 -11.82 20.06 2.35
CA LEU A 211 -11.76 19.54 3.73
C LEU A 211 -10.72 20.27 4.61
N ASN A 212 -9.57 20.63 4.06
CA ASN A 212 -8.49 21.29 4.81
C ASN A 212 -8.76 22.79 5.05
N HIS A 213 -9.62 23.43 4.27
CA HIS A 213 -10.01 24.83 4.48
C HIS A 213 -11.15 24.99 5.50
N SER A 214 -11.79 23.87 5.91
CA SER A 214 -12.94 23.87 6.83
C SER A 214 -12.57 23.55 8.28
N LYS A 215 -11.29 23.41 8.58
CA LYS A 215 -10.72 23.19 9.95
C LYS A 215 -9.80 24.35 10.33
#